data_e095afdf28e430a23679d57c1ab2ad85
#
_entry.id   e095afdf28e430a23679d57c1ab2ad85
#
_cell.length_a   1.000
_cell.length_b   1.000
_cell.length_c   1.000
_cell.angle_alpha   90.00
_cell.angle_beta   90.00
_cell.angle_gamma   90.00
#
_symmetry.space_group_name_H-M   'P 1'
#
loop_
_entity.id
_entity.type
_entity.pdbx_description
1 polymer ?
#
loop_
_entity_poly.entity_id
_entity_poly.type
_entity_poly.pdbx_seq_one_letter_code
_entity_poly.pdbx_strand_id
1 'polypeptide(L)'
;TMAKIDDSVKKKVPELRFPGFTDDWEERKFADFIDVKSGKDYKHLNSGSIPVYGTGGYMLSVDRALSDIDAIGIGRKGTIDKPYLLKAPFWTVDTLFYAVPKQNIDLQFSLSIFKKINWKKFDESTGVPSLSKTVINSVSVSVPSYEEQQKIGSFFKQLDDTIALHQRKLDLLKEQKRIITNNVYSFFV
;
A
#
# COMPACT_ATOMS: atom_id res chain seq x y z
N THR A 1 40.32 -0.65 -32.33
CA THR A 1 39.96 -1.38 -31.10
C THR A 1 38.74 -0.65 -30.50
N MET A 2 37.55 -1.17 -30.75
CA MET A 2 36.32 -0.64 -30.12
C MET A 2 36.36 -1.06 -28.65
N ALA A 3 36.27 -0.08 -27.73
CA ALA A 3 36.11 -0.31 -26.31
C ALA A 3 34.75 -0.99 -26.07
N LYS A 4 34.77 -2.17 -25.45
CA LYS A 4 33.52 -2.80 -24.91
C LYS A 4 32.96 -1.86 -23.85
N ILE A 5 31.77 -1.36 -24.08
CA ILE A 5 30.97 -0.66 -23.05
C ILE A 5 30.65 -1.71 -21.98
N ASP A 6 31.12 -1.45 -20.78
CA ASP A 6 30.80 -2.28 -19.59
C ASP A 6 29.34 -2.13 -19.22
N ASP A 7 28.52 -3.11 -19.55
CA ASP A 7 27.08 -3.19 -19.24
C ASP A 7 26.78 -3.44 -17.75
N SER A 8 27.80 -3.40 -16.88
CA SER A 8 27.65 -3.71 -15.44
C SER A 8 27.18 -2.53 -14.58
N VAL A 9 27.04 -1.33 -15.13
CA VAL A 9 26.46 -0.19 -14.39
C VAL A 9 24.96 -0.39 -14.31
N LYS A 10 24.47 -0.97 -13.22
CA LYS A 10 23.05 -1.02 -12.88
C LYS A 10 22.46 0.38 -13.06
N LYS A 11 21.58 0.55 -14.05
CA LYS A 11 20.83 1.81 -14.22
C LYS A 11 20.15 2.16 -12.90
N LYS A 12 20.52 3.28 -12.31
CA LYS A 12 19.94 3.79 -11.05
C LYS A 12 18.58 4.47 -11.24
N VAL A 13 18.04 4.42 -12.44
CA VAL A 13 16.78 5.06 -12.82
C VAL A 13 15.90 4.09 -13.60
N PRO A 14 14.56 4.19 -13.53
CA PRO A 14 13.65 3.36 -14.31
C PRO A 14 13.77 3.69 -15.81
N GLU A 15 13.42 2.72 -16.68
CA GLU A 15 13.37 2.93 -18.14
C GLU A 15 12.28 3.93 -18.54
N LEU A 16 11.13 3.89 -17.86
CA LEU A 16 10.04 4.85 -18.02
C LEU A 16 10.12 5.89 -16.92
N ARG A 17 10.17 7.16 -17.31
CA ARG A 17 10.28 8.28 -16.39
C ARG A 17 9.46 9.47 -16.90
N PHE A 18 8.95 10.28 -16.01
CA PHE A 18 8.29 11.53 -16.38
C PHE A 18 9.30 12.49 -17.04
N PRO A 19 8.91 13.22 -18.09
CA PRO A 19 9.79 14.22 -18.70
C PRO A 19 10.25 15.27 -17.67
N GLY A 20 11.51 15.71 -17.78
CA GLY A 20 12.10 16.76 -16.96
C GLY A 20 12.85 16.26 -15.71
N PHE A 21 12.79 14.96 -15.40
CA PHE A 21 13.59 14.37 -14.32
C PHE A 21 14.79 13.63 -14.91
N THR A 22 15.99 14.01 -14.50
CA THR A 22 17.26 13.46 -15.01
C THR A 22 18.16 12.89 -13.93
N ASP A 23 17.94 13.31 -12.66
CA ASP A 23 18.79 12.94 -11.54
C ASP A 23 18.68 11.44 -11.21
N ASP A 24 19.78 10.85 -10.75
CA ASP A 24 19.79 9.47 -10.29
C ASP A 24 18.90 9.30 -9.06
N TRP A 25 18.25 8.14 -8.96
CA TRP A 25 17.53 7.76 -7.76
C TRP A 25 18.51 7.29 -6.69
N GLU A 26 18.28 7.70 -5.44
CA GLU A 26 19.10 7.32 -4.30
C GLU A 26 18.66 5.96 -3.75
N GLU A 27 19.61 5.04 -3.53
CA GLU A 27 19.33 3.81 -2.79
C GLU A 27 19.22 4.13 -1.28
N ARG A 28 18.04 3.86 -0.70
CA ARG A 28 17.74 4.14 0.71
C ARG A 28 17.03 2.95 1.36
N LYS A 29 17.32 2.71 2.63
CA LYS A 29 16.54 1.76 3.45
C LYS A 29 15.23 2.39 3.90
N PHE A 30 14.19 1.57 4.09
CA PHE A 30 12.93 2.09 4.66
C PHE A 30 13.13 2.80 5.99
N ALA A 31 14.03 2.32 6.86
CA ALA A 31 14.38 2.99 8.12
C ALA A 31 14.73 4.48 7.95
N ASP A 32 15.29 4.87 6.79
CA ASP A 32 15.76 6.23 6.55
C ASP A 32 14.60 7.20 6.29
N PHE A 33 13.50 6.71 5.68
CA PHE A 33 12.43 7.57 5.19
C PHE A 33 11.01 7.15 5.61
N ILE A 34 10.84 6.00 6.27
CA ILE A 34 9.57 5.50 6.80
C ILE A 34 9.70 5.25 8.31
N ASP A 35 8.67 5.61 9.07
CA ASP A 35 8.53 5.28 10.48
C ASP A 35 7.49 4.15 10.66
N VAL A 36 7.95 2.94 10.93
CA VAL A 36 7.08 1.76 11.11
C VAL A 36 6.63 1.64 12.56
N LYS A 37 5.34 1.81 12.80
CA LYS A 37 4.71 1.76 14.12
C LYS A 37 3.87 0.50 14.30
N SER A 38 3.73 0.05 15.56
CA SER A 38 2.89 -1.10 15.90
C SER A 38 1.46 -0.66 16.18
N GLY A 39 0.51 -1.46 15.71
CA GLY A 39 -0.84 -1.41 16.22
C GLY A 39 -0.93 -1.85 17.68
N LYS A 40 -2.12 -1.70 18.28
CA LYS A 40 -2.39 -1.98 19.69
C LYS A 40 -3.74 -2.68 19.84
N ASP A 41 -3.89 -3.42 20.95
CA ASP A 41 -5.19 -3.96 21.32
C ASP A 41 -6.22 -2.84 21.52
N TYR A 42 -7.44 -3.06 21.03
CA TYR A 42 -8.56 -2.10 21.06
C TYR A 42 -9.65 -2.45 22.07
N LYS A 43 -9.57 -3.62 22.72
CA LYS A 43 -10.67 -4.14 23.56
C LYS A 43 -11.01 -3.27 24.76
N HIS A 44 -10.08 -2.39 25.15
CA HIS A 44 -10.26 -1.43 26.25
C HIS A 44 -10.94 -0.12 25.82
N LEU A 45 -11.27 0.03 24.51
CA LEU A 45 -11.89 1.21 23.95
C LEU A 45 -13.40 1.01 23.84
N ASN A 46 -14.15 2.14 23.88
CA ASN A 46 -15.58 2.13 23.68
C ASN A 46 -15.92 2.19 22.19
N SER A 47 -17.17 1.86 21.83
CA SER A 47 -17.68 2.07 20.48
C SER A 47 -17.67 3.55 20.12
N GLY A 48 -17.36 3.87 18.86
CA GLY A 48 -17.27 5.25 18.37
C GLY A 48 -17.24 5.33 16.85
N SER A 49 -16.65 6.40 16.31
CA SER A 49 -16.61 6.67 14.88
C SER A 49 -15.23 6.41 14.23
N ILE A 50 -14.19 6.13 15.02
CA ILE A 50 -12.83 5.93 14.53
C ILE A 50 -12.65 4.50 14.04
N PRO A 51 -12.33 4.26 12.75
CA PRO A 51 -12.20 2.91 12.22
C PRO A 51 -11.00 2.17 12.79
N VAL A 52 -11.21 0.89 13.11
CA VAL A 52 -10.18 -0.07 13.51
C VAL A 52 -9.87 -0.98 12.34
N TYR A 53 -8.59 -1.10 12.02
CA TYR A 53 -8.12 -1.93 10.92
C TYR A 53 -7.25 -3.09 11.39
N GLY A 54 -7.44 -4.24 10.74
CA GLY A 54 -6.60 -5.42 10.82
C GLY A 54 -6.02 -5.78 9.45
N THR A 55 -5.31 -6.90 9.34
CA THR A 55 -4.68 -7.34 8.08
C THR A 55 -5.67 -7.60 6.94
N GLY A 56 -6.93 -7.83 7.24
CA GLY A 56 -8.03 -7.99 6.28
C GLY A 56 -8.79 -6.70 5.95
N GLY A 57 -8.39 -5.55 6.51
CA GLY A 57 -9.09 -4.27 6.32
C GLY A 57 -9.88 -3.81 7.54
N TYR A 58 -10.99 -3.09 7.31
CA TYR A 58 -11.86 -2.58 8.37
C TYR A 58 -12.50 -3.70 9.19
N MET A 59 -12.56 -3.51 10.51
CA MET A 59 -13.14 -4.46 11.46
C MET A 59 -14.37 -3.89 12.19
N LEU A 60 -14.20 -2.74 12.85
CA LEU A 60 -15.20 -2.07 13.66
C LEU A 60 -14.78 -0.60 13.89
N SER A 61 -15.52 0.15 14.73
CA SER A 61 -15.13 1.52 15.09
C SER A 61 -15.11 1.73 16.61
N VAL A 62 -14.18 2.60 17.05
CA VAL A 62 -13.92 2.93 18.46
C VAL A 62 -13.96 4.44 18.69
N ASP A 63 -13.88 4.85 19.96
CA ASP A 63 -13.96 6.25 20.41
C ASP A 63 -12.63 7.01 20.39
N ARG A 64 -11.50 6.33 20.07
CA ARG A 64 -10.16 6.92 20.12
C ARG A 64 -9.33 6.53 18.91
N ALA A 65 -8.53 7.48 18.40
CA ALA A 65 -7.54 7.25 17.35
C ALA A 65 -6.19 6.78 17.94
N LEU A 66 -5.50 5.91 17.20
CA LEU A 66 -4.09 5.57 17.40
C LEU A 66 -3.18 6.51 16.59
N SER A 67 -3.68 6.99 15.45
CA SER A 67 -2.98 7.93 14.58
C SER A 67 -3.96 8.92 13.95
N ASP A 68 -3.55 10.18 13.91
CA ASP A 68 -4.23 11.27 13.20
C ASP A 68 -3.51 11.66 11.89
N ILE A 69 -2.58 10.82 11.44
CA ILE A 69 -1.80 11.00 10.21
C ILE A 69 -2.04 9.80 9.31
N ASP A 70 -2.31 10.06 8.01
CA ASP A 70 -2.43 9.02 6.98
C ASP A 70 -1.18 8.13 6.96
N ALA A 71 -1.37 6.82 6.77
CA ALA A 71 -0.29 5.85 6.82
C ALA A 71 -0.51 4.67 5.86
N ILE A 72 0.47 3.79 5.76
CA ILE A 72 0.38 2.54 5.01
C ILE A 72 0.24 1.39 6.02
N GLY A 73 -0.88 0.68 5.97
CA GLY A 73 -1.08 -0.56 6.72
C GLY A 73 -0.30 -1.69 6.07
N ILE A 74 0.47 -2.45 6.86
CA ILE A 74 1.15 -3.67 6.42
C ILE A 74 1.03 -4.75 7.50
N GLY A 75 0.69 -5.97 7.08
CA GLY A 75 0.50 -7.08 8.01
C GLY A 75 1.78 -7.42 8.78
N ARG A 76 1.67 -7.44 10.10
CA ARG A 76 2.68 -8.03 10.98
C ARG A 76 2.53 -9.55 11.04
N LYS A 77 1.27 -10.05 11.05
CA LYS A 77 0.97 -11.48 11.16
C LYS A 77 -0.30 -11.81 10.39
N GLY A 78 -0.28 -12.86 9.59
CA GLY A 78 -1.39 -13.28 8.73
C GLY A 78 -1.22 -12.81 7.30
N THR A 79 -2.04 -11.88 6.83
CA THR A 79 -1.91 -11.31 5.47
C THR A 79 -0.82 -10.25 5.44
N ILE A 80 0.41 -10.63 5.09
CA ILE A 80 1.59 -9.75 5.09
C ILE A 80 1.86 -9.07 3.74
N ASP A 81 1.24 -9.52 2.66
CA ASP A 81 1.53 -9.15 1.28
C ASP A 81 0.49 -8.22 0.62
N LYS A 82 -0.40 -7.65 1.42
CA LYS A 82 -1.45 -6.74 0.94
C LYS A 82 -1.42 -5.40 1.68
N PRO A 83 -0.40 -4.58 1.47
CA PRO A 83 -0.36 -3.24 2.05
C PRO A 83 -1.45 -2.36 1.46
N TYR A 84 -2.02 -1.47 2.29
CA TYR A 84 -3.10 -0.59 1.89
C TYR A 84 -3.06 0.75 2.63
N LEU A 85 -3.75 1.76 2.08
CA LEU A 85 -3.82 3.09 2.65
C LEU A 85 -4.73 3.11 3.88
N LEU A 86 -4.23 3.67 4.97
CA LEU A 86 -4.96 3.99 6.18
C LEU A 86 -5.23 5.50 6.19
N LYS A 87 -6.49 5.87 6.12
CA LYS A 87 -6.93 7.27 6.23
C LYS A 87 -7.15 7.64 7.69
N ALA A 88 -6.50 8.69 8.13
CA ALA A 88 -6.66 9.23 9.48
C ALA A 88 -8.03 9.91 9.67
N PRO A 89 -8.56 9.94 10.90
CA PRO A 89 -8.04 9.23 12.08
C PRO A 89 -8.35 7.73 12.06
N PHE A 90 -7.46 6.90 12.60
CA PHE A 90 -7.66 5.45 12.62
C PHE A 90 -7.03 4.77 13.85
N TRP A 91 -7.41 3.51 14.07
CA TRP A 91 -6.76 2.56 14.98
C TRP A 91 -6.32 1.31 14.20
N THR A 92 -5.20 0.70 14.57
CA THR A 92 -4.76 -0.59 14.03
C THR A 92 -4.56 -1.59 15.16
N VAL A 93 -4.97 -2.86 14.92
CA VAL A 93 -4.73 -3.96 15.87
C VAL A 93 -3.25 -4.37 15.87
N ASP A 94 -2.84 -5.12 16.88
CA ASP A 94 -1.46 -5.58 17.10
C ASP A 94 -0.87 -6.46 16.00
N THR A 95 -1.72 -7.09 15.16
CA THR A 95 -1.31 -7.87 13.97
C THR A 95 -1.07 -7.02 12.72
N LEU A 96 -1.30 -5.70 12.79
CA LEU A 96 -1.08 -4.76 11.70
C LEU A 96 -0.09 -3.67 12.12
N PHE A 97 1.00 -3.52 11.36
CA PHE A 97 1.84 -2.32 11.43
C PHE A 97 1.23 -1.19 10.63
N TYR A 98 1.58 0.05 10.99
CA TYR A 98 1.31 1.21 10.15
C TYR A 98 2.61 2.00 9.93
N ALA A 99 2.87 2.32 8.66
CA ALA A 99 4.09 2.94 8.19
C ALA A 99 3.78 4.40 7.81
N VAL A 100 4.42 5.34 8.47
CA VAL A 100 4.25 6.79 8.26
C VAL A 100 5.46 7.31 7.51
N PRO A 101 5.30 7.92 6.30
CA PRO A 101 6.40 8.59 5.62
C PRO A 101 6.95 9.74 6.46
N LYS A 102 8.28 9.89 6.46
CA LYS A 102 8.97 11.01 7.08
C LYS A 102 8.88 12.26 6.19
N GLN A 103 9.45 13.36 6.65
CA GLN A 103 9.47 14.62 5.90
C GLN A 103 10.06 14.44 4.49
N ASN A 104 9.47 15.12 3.50
CA ASN A 104 9.84 15.05 2.08
C ASN A 104 9.75 13.66 1.46
N ILE A 105 8.82 12.86 1.95
CA ILE A 105 8.46 11.54 1.36
C ILE A 105 6.97 11.53 1.05
N ASP A 106 6.64 11.26 -0.21
CA ASP A 106 5.25 11.18 -0.65
C ASP A 106 4.59 9.87 -0.23
N LEU A 107 3.38 9.95 0.34
CA LEU A 107 2.64 8.81 0.85
C LEU A 107 2.19 7.84 -0.27
N GLN A 108 1.73 8.39 -1.40
CA GLN A 108 1.23 7.56 -2.50
C GLN A 108 2.38 6.87 -3.25
N PHE A 109 3.51 7.56 -3.40
CA PHE A 109 4.75 6.96 -3.88
C PHE A 109 5.18 5.81 -2.95
N SER A 110 5.22 6.06 -1.65
CA SER A 110 5.58 5.03 -0.65
C SER A 110 4.62 3.83 -0.72
N LEU A 111 3.31 4.08 -0.82
CA LEU A 111 2.31 3.02 -0.98
C LEU A 111 2.55 2.18 -2.25
N SER A 112 2.91 2.82 -3.36
CA SER A 112 3.20 2.12 -4.62
C SER A 112 4.41 1.18 -4.48
N ILE A 113 5.45 1.61 -3.76
CA ILE A 113 6.62 0.77 -3.45
C ILE A 113 6.20 -0.40 -2.54
N PHE A 114 5.46 -0.14 -1.46
CA PHE A 114 4.98 -1.20 -0.57
C PHE A 114 4.17 -2.26 -1.31
N LYS A 115 3.31 -1.86 -2.25
CA LYS A 115 2.53 -2.76 -3.11
C LYS A 115 3.41 -3.56 -4.10
N LYS A 116 4.53 -2.99 -4.55
CA LYS A 116 5.46 -3.62 -5.51
C LYS A 116 6.33 -4.70 -4.87
N ILE A 117 6.67 -4.56 -3.59
CA ILE A 117 7.55 -5.50 -2.88
C ILE A 117 6.85 -6.83 -2.70
N ASN A 118 7.54 -7.92 -3.01
CA ASN A 118 7.10 -9.27 -2.67
C ASN A 118 7.43 -9.57 -1.20
N TRP A 119 6.54 -9.17 -0.30
CA TRP A 119 6.71 -9.32 1.15
C TRP A 119 6.80 -10.78 1.60
N LYS A 120 6.26 -11.74 0.84
CA LYS A 120 6.40 -13.17 1.16
C LYS A 120 7.83 -13.67 1.15
N LYS A 121 8.73 -13.00 0.41
CA LYS A 121 10.18 -13.30 0.45
C LYS A 121 10.84 -12.92 1.77
N PHE A 122 10.19 -12.10 2.56
CA PHE A 122 10.66 -11.60 3.85
C PHE A 122 9.91 -12.23 5.04
N ASP A 123 9.10 -13.26 4.77
CA ASP A 123 8.39 -14.01 5.83
C ASP A 123 9.39 -14.69 6.76
N GLU A 124 9.30 -14.38 8.06
CA GLU A 124 10.18 -14.91 9.11
C GLU A 124 9.54 -16.10 9.86
N SER A 125 8.38 -16.58 9.41
CA SER A 125 7.60 -17.58 10.13
C SER A 125 7.82 -18.99 9.62
N THR A 126 7.58 -19.95 10.50
CA THR A 126 7.45 -21.38 10.15
C THR A 126 5.99 -21.84 10.07
N GLY A 127 5.03 -20.94 10.26
CA GLY A 127 3.59 -21.22 10.29
C GLY A 127 2.77 -20.06 9.74
N VAL A 128 2.17 -19.26 10.60
CA VAL A 128 1.40 -18.10 10.15
C VAL A 128 2.35 -17.01 9.67
N PRO A 129 2.23 -16.55 8.39
CA PRO A 129 3.13 -15.55 7.82
C PRO A 129 3.31 -14.34 8.72
N SER A 130 4.55 -13.87 8.88
CA SER A 130 4.87 -12.75 9.76
C SER A 130 6.05 -11.91 9.27
N LEU A 131 5.97 -10.61 9.54
CA LEU A 131 7.04 -9.64 9.32
C LEU A 131 7.42 -8.97 10.63
N SER A 132 8.70 -8.65 10.80
CA SER A 132 9.18 -7.77 11.86
C SER A 132 9.43 -6.35 11.35
N LYS A 133 9.42 -5.38 12.27
CA LYS A 133 9.86 -4.01 11.94
C LYS A 133 11.29 -3.97 11.42
N THR A 134 12.16 -4.81 11.98
CA THR A 134 13.57 -4.91 11.59
C THR A 134 13.68 -5.29 10.12
N VAL A 135 12.94 -6.30 9.68
CA VAL A 135 12.92 -6.74 8.29
C VAL A 135 12.36 -5.64 7.38
N ILE A 136 11.22 -5.04 7.71
CA ILE A 136 10.65 -3.95 6.91
C ILE A 136 11.66 -2.81 6.78
N ASN A 137 12.27 -2.39 7.89
CA ASN A 137 13.23 -1.30 7.93
C ASN A 137 14.52 -1.58 7.16
N SER A 138 14.90 -2.85 6.97
CA SER A 138 16.12 -3.25 6.26
C SER A 138 15.98 -3.27 4.75
N VAL A 139 14.75 -3.23 4.22
CA VAL A 139 14.52 -3.25 2.77
C VAL A 139 15.06 -1.99 2.12
N SER A 140 15.93 -2.16 1.14
CA SER A 140 16.48 -1.06 0.33
C SER A 140 15.68 -0.88 -0.95
N VAL A 141 15.41 0.38 -1.30
CA VAL A 141 14.71 0.78 -2.52
C VAL A 141 15.34 2.04 -3.09
N SER A 142 15.17 2.25 -4.39
CA SER A 142 15.57 3.49 -5.04
C SER A 142 14.50 4.54 -4.87
N VAL A 143 14.88 5.74 -4.44
CA VAL A 143 14.00 6.87 -4.10
C VAL A 143 14.39 8.08 -4.92
N PRO A 144 13.48 8.67 -5.73
CA PRO A 144 13.73 9.90 -6.50
C PRO A 144 13.61 11.17 -5.64
N SER A 145 13.78 12.33 -6.29
CA SER A 145 13.46 13.62 -5.68
C SER A 145 12.00 13.67 -5.21
N TYR A 146 11.70 14.54 -4.24
CA TYR A 146 10.34 14.64 -3.70
C TYR A 146 9.30 15.01 -4.77
N GLU A 147 9.66 15.91 -5.69
CA GLU A 147 8.81 16.34 -6.80
C GLU A 147 8.47 15.15 -7.74
N GLU A 148 9.45 14.29 -8.02
CA GLU A 148 9.22 13.11 -8.83
C GLU A 148 8.40 12.06 -8.08
N GLN A 149 8.63 11.89 -6.77
CA GLN A 149 7.77 11.04 -5.92
C GLN A 149 6.31 11.47 -6.02
N GLN A 150 6.01 12.78 -5.92
CA GLN A 150 4.65 13.31 -6.03
C GLN A 150 4.02 13.00 -7.40
N LYS A 151 4.78 13.12 -8.49
CA LYS A 151 4.30 12.77 -9.85
C LYS A 151 3.97 11.29 -9.95
N ILE A 152 4.89 10.43 -9.50
CA ILE A 152 4.70 8.97 -9.49
C ILE A 152 3.50 8.59 -8.60
N GLY A 153 3.44 9.11 -7.39
CA GLY A 153 2.36 8.83 -6.44
C GLY A 153 0.99 9.24 -6.97
N SER A 154 0.89 10.46 -7.54
CA SER A 154 -0.34 10.95 -8.16
C SER A 154 -0.78 10.09 -9.35
N PHE A 155 0.16 9.66 -10.19
CA PHE A 155 -0.12 8.81 -11.34
C PHE A 155 -0.69 7.45 -10.90
N PHE A 156 -0.05 6.76 -9.96
CA PHE A 156 -0.56 5.47 -9.47
C PHE A 156 -1.89 5.62 -8.75
N LYS A 157 -2.07 6.70 -7.97
CA LYS A 157 -3.37 6.98 -7.35
C LYS A 157 -4.48 7.14 -8.39
N GLN A 158 -4.25 7.90 -9.48
CA GLN A 158 -5.23 8.06 -10.55
C GLN A 158 -5.55 6.73 -11.25
N LEU A 159 -4.55 5.88 -11.45
CA LEU A 159 -4.77 4.53 -12.00
C LEU A 159 -5.62 3.67 -11.06
N ASP A 160 -5.31 3.64 -9.77
CA ASP A 160 -6.08 2.90 -8.77
C ASP A 160 -7.54 3.40 -8.71
N ASP A 161 -7.77 4.72 -8.70
CA ASP A 161 -9.10 5.34 -8.70
C ASP A 161 -9.89 4.96 -9.97
N THR A 162 -9.21 4.94 -11.13
CA THR A 162 -9.80 4.56 -12.42
C THR A 162 -10.19 3.08 -12.44
N ILE A 163 -9.31 2.20 -11.96
CA ILE A 163 -9.58 0.76 -11.84
C ILE A 163 -10.78 0.54 -10.93
N ALA A 164 -10.84 1.20 -9.77
CA ALA A 164 -11.94 1.08 -8.83
C ALA A 164 -13.28 1.55 -9.43
N LEU A 165 -13.26 2.64 -10.22
CA LEU A 165 -14.45 3.15 -10.92
C LEU A 165 -14.95 2.14 -11.98
N HIS A 166 -14.05 1.59 -12.79
CA HIS A 166 -14.41 0.59 -13.80
C HIS A 166 -14.91 -0.72 -13.18
N GLN A 167 -14.31 -1.16 -12.07
CA GLN A 167 -14.77 -2.34 -11.35
C GLN A 167 -16.21 -2.13 -10.83
N ARG A 168 -16.48 -0.99 -10.22
CA ARG A 168 -17.85 -0.65 -9.74
C ARG A 168 -18.86 -0.61 -10.87
N LYS A 169 -18.49 -0.03 -12.04
CA LYS A 169 -19.35 -0.01 -13.23
C LYS A 169 -19.63 -1.44 -13.74
N LEU A 170 -18.61 -2.29 -13.75
CA LEU A 170 -18.75 -3.70 -14.16
C LEU A 170 -19.70 -4.45 -13.23
N ASP A 171 -19.60 -4.24 -11.93
CA ASP A 171 -20.45 -4.91 -10.95
C ASP A 171 -21.90 -4.46 -11.08
N LEU A 172 -22.16 -3.16 -11.31
CA LEU A 172 -23.50 -2.64 -11.60
C LEU A 172 -24.08 -3.24 -12.90
N LEU A 173 -23.30 -3.35 -13.95
CA LEU A 173 -23.76 -3.96 -15.21
C LEU A 173 -24.07 -5.46 -15.06
N LYS A 174 -23.28 -6.18 -14.27
CA LYS A 174 -23.56 -7.59 -13.93
C LYS A 174 -24.88 -7.72 -13.18
N GLU A 175 -25.13 -6.84 -12.21
CA GLU A 175 -26.37 -6.85 -11.45
C GLU A 175 -27.58 -6.52 -12.33
N GLN A 176 -27.48 -5.49 -13.20
CA GLN A 176 -28.54 -5.18 -14.19
C GLN A 176 -28.82 -6.37 -15.10
N LYS A 177 -27.76 -7.02 -15.63
CA LYS A 177 -27.93 -8.24 -16.44
C LYS A 177 -28.68 -9.31 -15.66
N ARG A 178 -28.31 -9.57 -14.40
CA ARG A 178 -28.97 -10.56 -13.53
C ARG A 178 -30.47 -10.27 -13.37
N ILE A 179 -30.82 -9.00 -13.10
CA ILE A 179 -32.22 -8.56 -12.92
C ILE A 179 -33.02 -8.78 -14.22
N ILE A 180 -32.47 -8.35 -15.37
CA ILE A 180 -33.13 -8.50 -16.68
C ILE A 180 -33.32 -9.99 -17.00
N THR A 181 -32.27 -10.81 -16.79
CA THR A 181 -32.33 -12.25 -17.02
C THR A 181 -33.44 -12.90 -16.19
N ASN A 182 -33.50 -12.60 -14.90
CA ASN A 182 -34.53 -13.14 -14.01
C ASN A 182 -35.94 -12.71 -14.45
N ASN A 183 -36.13 -11.45 -14.83
CA ASN A 183 -37.44 -10.94 -15.29
C ASN A 183 -37.86 -11.59 -16.62
N VAL A 184 -36.94 -11.75 -17.56
CA VAL A 184 -37.26 -12.40 -18.87
C VAL A 184 -37.63 -13.85 -18.68
N TYR A 185 -36.87 -14.60 -17.86
CA TYR A 185 -37.11 -16.04 -17.68
C TYR A 185 -38.22 -16.37 -16.70
N SER A 186 -38.67 -15.42 -15.86
CA SER A 186 -39.82 -15.62 -14.97
C SER A 186 -41.14 -15.86 -15.72
N PHE A 187 -41.21 -15.59 -17.02
CA PHE A 187 -42.37 -15.87 -17.85
C PHE A 187 -42.34 -17.30 -18.48
N PHE A 188 -41.25 -18.06 -18.30
CA PHE A 188 -41.09 -19.39 -18.86
C PHE A 188 -41.18 -20.54 -17.84
N VAL A 189 -41.35 -20.18 -16.58
CA VAL A 189 -41.56 -21.10 -15.44
C VAL A 189 -42.91 -20.80 -14.78
#